data_c0d0eb544dff7b8fb7216b55dce70e44
#
_entry.id   c0d0eb544dff7b8fb7216b55dce70e44
#
_cell.length_a   1.000
_cell.length_b   1.000
_cell.length_c   1.000
_cell.angle_alpha   90.00
_cell.angle_beta   90.00
_cell.angle_gamma   90.00
#
_symmetry.space_group_name_H-M   'P 1'
#
loop_
_entity.id
_entity.type
_entity.pdbx_description
1 polymer ?
#
loop_
_entity_poly.entity_id
_entity_poly.type
_entity_poly.pdbx_seq_one_letter_code
_entity_poly.pdbx_strand_id
1 'polypeptide(L)'
;MHETLAGGNAIRPYACAIDYGGDQGQFFPDVPIGERHVYDVSTKELPSGVHRIKTVSELAGKFPDLVICAHVLEHLTDPLKSLREIGTLIDPAGVLYVEVPLDCPKLSRNHSSTMYARWLQLLTKSRIGLIFIDFVSGVSRQFLGLIPPIGVVKQSEHINYYSDRALQRLLEKAGFRVTSRKIDSKTKAGSYRFGTLGMTAVKVSA
;
A
#
# COMPACT_ATOMS: atom_id res chain seq x y z
N MET A 1 -12.91 -1.96 2.85
CA MET A 1 -12.40 -1.88 4.24
C MET A 1 -13.34 -2.52 5.26
N HIS A 2 -14.60 -2.13 5.40
CA HIS A 2 -15.54 -2.70 6.38
C HIS A 2 -15.56 -4.23 6.42
N GLU A 3 -15.71 -4.89 5.28
CA GLU A 3 -15.76 -6.36 5.21
C GLU A 3 -14.42 -7.04 5.56
N THR A 4 -13.29 -6.36 5.36
CA THR A 4 -11.96 -6.91 5.68
C THR A 4 -11.68 -6.80 7.16
N LEU A 5 -12.11 -5.71 7.81
CA LEU A 5 -12.04 -5.55 9.26
C LEU A 5 -13.04 -6.47 9.98
N ALA A 6 -14.18 -6.80 9.32
CA ALA A 6 -15.19 -7.72 9.85
C ALA A 6 -14.83 -9.21 9.69
N GLY A 7 -13.77 -9.53 8.94
CA GLY A 7 -13.35 -10.91 8.67
C GLY A 7 -12.85 -11.65 9.90
N GLY A 8 -13.79 -12.19 10.69
CA GLY A 8 -13.52 -13.06 11.82
C GLY A 8 -13.70 -12.47 13.21
N ASN A 9 -13.71 -11.15 13.37
CA ASN A 9 -14.09 -10.49 14.62
C ASN A 9 -15.22 -9.51 14.35
N ALA A 10 -16.24 -9.51 15.18
CA ALA A 10 -17.31 -8.52 15.14
C ALA A 10 -16.73 -7.10 15.04
N ILE A 11 -17.36 -6.24 14.24
CA ILE A 11 -17.04 -4.81 14.18
C ILE A 11 -17.10 -4.30 15.60
N ARG A 12 -15.93 -4.05 16.19
CA ARG A 12 -15.82 -3.54 17.56
C ARG A 12 -15.53 -2.04 17.54
N PRO A 13 -15.95 -1.29 18.55
CA PRO A 13 -15.43 0.06 18.72
C PRO A 13 -13.92 0.02 18.97
N TYR A 14 -13.22 1.05 18.50
CA TYR A 14 -11.80 1.25 18.76
C TYR A 14 -11.63 2.44 19.70
N ALA A 15 -10.73 2.32 20.68
CA ALA A 15 -10.44 3.43 21.58
C ALA A 15 -9.59 4.49 20.90
N CYS A 16 -8.58 4.07 20.17
CA CYS A 16 -7.65 4.94 19.47
C CYS A 16 -7.26 4.35 18.11
N ALA A 17 -7.39 5.13 17.04
CA ALA A 17 -6.99 4.73 15.71
C ALA A 17 -6.01 5.73 15.08
N ILE A 18 -5.05 5.20 14.31
CA ILE A 18 -4.13 5.98 13.50
C ILE A 18 -4.31 5.65 12.03
N ASP A 19 -4.44 6.69 11.21
CA ASP A 19 -4.29 6.61 9.75
C ASP A 19 -2.84 7.00 9.40
N TYR A 20 -2.02 5.99 9.15
CA TYR A 20 -0.59 6.13 8.88
C TYR A 20 -0.36 6.44 7.39
N GLY A 21 0.09 7.65 7.09
CA GLY A 21 0.17 8.19 5.74
C GLY A 21 -1.19 8.60 5.16
N GLY A 22 -2.16 8.90 6.03
CA GLY A 22 -3.57 9.10 5.66
C GLY A 22 -3.94 10.51 5.18
N ASP A 23 -2.98 11.39 4.93
CA ASP A 23 -3.19 12.78 4.45
C ASP A 23 -4.23 13.54 5.29
N GLN A 24 -5.51 13.35 5.01
CA GLN A 24 -6.64 13.99 5.72
C GLN A 24 -7.47 13.02 6.60
N GLY A 25 -7.02 11.79 6.79
CA GLY A 25 -7.75 10.80 7.59
C GLY A 25 -8.94 10.19 6.85
N GLN A 26 -8.82 10.05 5.55
CA GLN A 26 -9.89 9.56 4.68
C GLN A 26 -10.10 8.03 4.75
N PHE A 27 -9.21 7.30 5.40
CA PHE A 27 -9.28 5.85 5.49
C PHE A 27 -9.85 5.32 6.80
N PHE A 28 -10.29 6.17 7.70
CA PHE A 28 -10.98 5.70 8.90
C PHE A 28 -12.27 4.94 8.53
N PRO A 29 -12.49 3.74 9.11
CA PRO A 29 -13.73 3.01 8.91
C PRO A 29 -14.91 3.71 9.59
N ASP A 30 -16.09 3.48 9.05
CA ASP A 30 -17.34 3.94 9.66
C ASP A 30 -17.75 3.03 10.83
N VAL A 31 -16.96 3.06 11.89
CA VAL A 31 -17.19 2.37 13.16
C VAL A 31 -16.91 3.36 14.30
N PRO A 32 -17.43 3.13 15.52
CA PRO A 32 -17.10 3.97 16.66
C PRO A 32 -15.58 3.97 16.93
N ILE A 33 -14.97 5.15 16.90
CA ILE A 33 -13.56 5.38 17.24
C ILE A 33 -13.52 6.55 18.20
N GLY A 34 -12.92 6.33 19.38
CA GLY A 34 -12.80 7.34 20.41
C GLY A 34 -11.86 8.47 20.04
N GLU A 35 -10.63 8.15 19.69
CA GLU A 35 -9.63 9.13 19.24
C GLU A 35 -9.13 8.78 17.84
N ARG A 36 -9.06 9.77 16.95
CA ARG A 36 -8.57 9.63 15.57
C ARG A 36 -7.33 10.46 15.38
N HIS A 37 -6.26 9.81 14.96
CA HIS A 37 -4.99 10.46 14.68
C HIS A 37 -4.54 10.19 13.23
N VAL A 38 -3.96 11.20 12.61
CA VAL A 38 -3.29 11.08 11.30
C VAL A 38 -1.81 11.30 11.51
N TYR A 39 -1.01 10.33 11.09
CA TYR A 39 0.44 10.45 11.00
C TYR A 39 0.85 10.65 9.54
N ASP A 40 1.11 11.88 9.15
CA ASP A 40 1.42 12.24 7.77
C ASP A 40 2.29 13.52 7.74
N VAL A 41 3.12 13.62 6.70
CA VAL A 41 3.93 14.82 6.42
C VAL A 41 3.12 15.99 5.84
N SER A 42 1.91 15.72 5.38
CA SER A 42 0.98 16.70 4.84
C SER A 42 0.60 17.74 5.89
N THR A 43 0.36 18.97 5.44
CA THR A 43 -0.10 20.10 6.27
C THR A 43 -1.55 20.50 5.98
N LYS A 44 -2.28 19.70 5.19
CA LYS A 44 -3.69 19.97 4.87
C LYS A 44 -4.54 19.98 6.13
N GLU A 45 -5.62 20.75 6.13
CA GLU A 45 -6.59 20.76 7.21
C GLU A 45 -7.23 19.39 7.41
N LEU A 46 -7.44 19.04 8.67
CA LEU A 46 -8.08 17.78 9.04
C LEU A 46 -9.57 18.01 9.35
N PRO A 47 -10.42 17.01 9.14
CA PRO A 47 -11.81 17.04 9.60
C PRO A 47 -11.90 17.21 11.11
N SER A 48 -13.03 17.74 11.59
CA SER A 48 -13.31 17.89 13.01
C SER A 48 -13.19 16.53 13.74
N GLY A 49 -12.53 16.53 14.89
CA GLY A 49 -12.31 15.33 15.70
C GLY A 49 -11.19 14.41 15.20
N VAL A 50 -10.39 14.86 14.24
CA VAL A 50 -9.16 14.17 13.79
C VAL A 50 -7.95 15.03 14.17
N HIS A 51 -6.94 14.43 14.75
CA HIS A 51 -5.75 15.10 15.24
C HIS A 51 -4.51 14.66 14.45
N ARG A 52 -3.69 15.62 14.02
CA ARG A 52 -2.41 15.29 13.37
C ARG A 52 -1.32 15.08 14.42
N ILE A 53 -0.57 14.02 14.26
CA ILE A 53 0.66 13.78 15.00
C ILE A 53 1.85 13.82 14.05
N LYS A 54 2.94 14.44 14.48
CA LYS A 54 4.20 14.54 13.73
C LYS A 54 5.20 13.48 14.16
N THR A 55 5.08 13.05 15.40
CA THR A 55 5.92 12.02 15.98
C THR A 55 5.05 11.05 16.79
N VAL A 56 5.51 9.84 16.87
CA VAL A 56 4.86 8.78 17.65
C VAL A 56 4.83 9.11 19.14
N SER A 57 5.84 9.84 19.63
CA SER A 57 5.91 10.27 21.04
C SER A 57 4.73 11.16 21.45
N GLU A 58 4.05 11.81 20.50
CA GLU A 58 2.86 12.61 20.79
C GLU A 58 1.66 11.80 21.25
N LEU A 59 1.68 10.49 21.03
CA LEU A 59 0.66 9.57 21.57
C LEU A 59 0.75 9.41 23.10
N ALA A 60 1.79 9.96 23.73
CA ALA A 60 1.92 9.99 25.20
C ALA A 60 1.70 8.65 25.90
N GLY A 61 2.18 7.55 25.34
CA GLY A 61 2.01 6.20 25.87
C GLY A 61 0.67 5.54 25.56
N LYS A 62 -0.19 6.18 24.77
CA LYS A 62 -1.39 5.54 24.24
C LYS A 62 -0.97 4.63 23.06
N PHE A 63 -1.37 3.37 23.15
CA PHE A 63 -1.16 2.42 22.09
C PHE A 63 -2.45 2.32 21.26
N PRO A 64 -2.43 2.67 19.97
CA PRO A 64 -3.60 2.54 19.11
C PRO A 64 -4.00 1.06 18.99
N ASP A 65 -5.28 0.80 19.11
CA ASP A 65 -5.85 -0.53 18.89
C ASP A 65 -6.30 -0.76 17.44
N LEU A 66 -6.20 0.29 16.60
CA LEU A 66 -6.30 0.21 15.13
C LEU A 66 -5.24 1.08 14.47
N VAL A 67 -4.44 0.50 13.59
CA VAL A 67 -3.57 1.24 12.66
C VAL A 67 -3.99 0.93 11.23
N ILE A 68 -4.19 1.97 10.44
CA ILE A 68 -4.52 1.90 9.03
C ILE A 68 -3.31 2.38 8.25
N CYS A 69 -2.87 1.60 7.27
CA CYS A 69 -1.77 1.94 6.36
C CYS A 69 -2.26 1.65 4.93
N ALA A 70 -2.99 2.61 4.35
CA ALA A 70 -3.62 2.47 3.06
C ALA A 70 -2.93 3.35 2.02
N HIS A 71 -2.51 2.74 0.92
CA HIS A 71 -1.82 3.42 -0.19
C HIS A 71 -0.54 4.15 0.24
N VAL A 72 0.26 3.52 1.09
CA VAL A 72 1.54 4.06 1.61
C VAL A 72 2.72 3.18 1.24
N LEU A 73 2.61 1.86 1.44
CA LEU A 73 3.76 0.95 1.29
C LEU A 73 4.35 0.95 -0.12
N GLU A 74 3.55 1.23 -1.13
CA GLU A 74 4.00 1.33 -2.53
C GLU A 74 4.93 2.51 -2.78
N HIS A 75 4.89 3.53 -1.93
CA HIS A 75 5.73 4.74 -2.04
C HIS A 75 6.98 4.70 -1.16
N LEU A 76 7.09 3.74 -0.24
CA LEU A 76 8.19 3.69 0.72
C LEU A 76 9.43 3.01 0.14
N THR A 77 10.61 3.59 0.39
CA THR A 77 11.90 2.96 0.05
C THR A 77 12.23 1.75 0.93
N ASP A 78 11.77 1.76 2.18
CA ASP A 78 11.92 0.64 3.11
C ASP A 78 10.60 0.35 3.85
N PRO A 79 9.66 -0.36 3.19
CA PRO A 79 8.37 -0.69 3.76
C PRO A 79 8.47 -1.64 4.97
N LEU A 80 9.52 -2.46 5.04
CA LEU A 80 9.73 -3.36 6.19
C LEU A 80 10.06 -2.57 7.45
N LYS A 81 10.90 -1.55 7.34
CA LYS A 81 11.22 -0.65 8.46
C LYS A 81 9.97 0.03 8.98
N SER A 82 9.16 0.62 8.10
CA SER A 82 7.92 1.31 8.49
C SER A 82 6.91 0.36 9.15
N LEU A 83 6.76 -0.85 8.65
CA LEU A 83 5.90 -1.85 9.29
C LEU A 83 6.40 -2.27 10.69
N ARG A 84 7.71 -2.36 10.88
CA ARG A 84 8.29 -2.61 12.21
C ARG A 84 8.08 -1.44 13.16
N GLU A 85 8.19 -0.22 12.69
CA GLU A 85 7.85 0.98 13.45
C GLU A 85 6.38 0.94 13.88
N ILE A 86 5.45 0.66 12.95
CA ILE A 86 4.03 0.43 13.28
C ILE A 86 3.88 -0.65 14.36
N GLY A 87 4.65 -1.74 14.26
CA GLY A 87 4.66 -2.82 15.26
C GLY A 87 5.09 -2.38 16.65
N THR A 88 5.88 -1.31 16.79
CA THR A 88 6.24 -0.75 18.12
C THR A 88 5.15 0.15 18.68
N LEU A 89 4.27 0.68 17.84
CA LEU A 89 3.23 1.63 18.20
C LEU A 89 1.94 0.96 18.59
N ILE A 90 1.56 -0.05 17.83
CA ILE A 90 0.26 -0.70 17.94
C ILE A 90 0.15 -1.50 19.26
N ASP A 91 -1.02 -1.44 19.87
CA ASP A 91 -1.35 -2.28 21.04
C ASP A 91 -1.07 -3.76 20.72
N PRO A 92 -0.57 -4.55 21.68
CA PRO A 92 -0.36 -5.99 21.49
C PRO A 92 -1.60 -6.74 20.98
N ALA A 93 -2.80 -6.32 21.37
CA ALA A 93 -4.09 -6.85 20.89
C ALA A 93 -4.67 -6.03 19.73
N GLY A 94 -3.93 -5.05 19.22
CA GLY A 94 -4.36 -4.13 18.17
C GLY A 94 -4.40 -4.78 16.80
N VAL A 95 -5.09 -4.11 15.89
CA VAL A 95 -5.30 -4.54 14.51
C VAL A 95 -4.59 -3.59 13.56
N LEU A 96 -3.76 -4.13 12.69
CA LEU A 96 -3.18 -3.43 11.55
C LEU A 96 -3.99 -3.76 10.30
N TYR A 97 -4.50 -2.73 9.63
CA TYR A 97 -5.06 -2.82 8.28
C TYR A 97 -4.08 -2.24 7.27
N VAL A 98 -3.73 -3.01 6.26
CA VAL A 98 -2.87 -2.58 5.16
C VAL A 98 -3.63 -2.71 3.86
N GLU A 99 -3.60 -1.66 3.04
CA GLU A 99 -4.14 -1.67 1.69
C GLU A 99 -3.10 -1.15 0.70
N VAL A 100 -2.94 -1.87 -0.42
CA VAL A 100 -2.03 -1.49 -1.51
C VAL A 100 -2.73 -1.65 -2.86
N PRO A 101 -2.33 -0.88 -3.89
CA PRO A 101 -2.84 -1.10 -5.23
C PRO A 101 -2.47 -2.49 -5.74
N LEU A 102 -3.45 -3.16 -6.33
CA LEU A 102 -3.25 -4.38 -7.08
C LEU A 102 -3.05 -4.01 -8.55
N ASP A 103 -1.88 -3.48 -8.84
CA ASP A 103 -1.47 -3.12 -10.21
C ASP A 103 -0.34 -4.07 -10.65
N CYS A 104 -0.72 -5.26 -11.08
CA CYS A 104 0.22 -6.26 -11.58
C CYS A 104 0.10 -6.37 -13.11
N PRO A 105 0.75 -5.50 -13.88
CA PRO A 105 0.78 -5.64 -15.33
C PRO A 105 1.44 -6.96 -15.70
N LYS A 106 0.87 -7.67 -16.68
CA LYS A 106 1.53 -8.83 -17.24
C LYS A 106 2.76 -8.37 -18.00
N LEU A 107 3.94 -8.55 -17.40
CA LEU A 107 5.20 -8.32 -18.05
C LEU A 107 5.47 -9.44 -19.07
N SER A 108 5.90 -9.09 -20.27
CA SER A 108 6.41 -10.06 -21.24
C SER A 108 7.59 -10.82 -20.65
N ARG A 109 7.76 -12.10 -21.00
CA ARG A 109 8.88 -12.97 -20.54
C ARG A 109 10.27 -12.34 -20.75
N ASN A 110 10.40 -11.42 -21.69
CA ASN A 110 11.69 -10.81 -22.04
C ASN A 110 12.17 -9.73 -21.06
N HIS A 111 11.30 -9.25 -20.15
CA HIS A 111 11.66 -8.18 -19.21
C HIS A 111 12.71 -8.60 -18.14
N SER A 112 12.94 -9.90 -17.94
CA SER A 112 13.98 -10.40 -17.05
C SER A 112 15.29 -10.77 -17.73
N SER A 113 15.41 -10.54 -19.04
CA SER A 113 16.60 -10.90 -19.82
C SER A 113 17.72 -9.85 -19.71
N THR A 114 18.97 -10.32 -19.84
CA THR A 114 20.16 -9.44 -19.94
C THR A 114 20.06 -8.46 -21.12
N MET A 115 19.40 -8.87 -22.21
CA MET A 115 19.12 -8.01 -23.37
C MET A 115 18.21 -6.84 -22.99
N TYR A 116 17.17 -7.07 -22.20
CA TYR A 116 16.29 -6.01 -21.75
C TYR A 116 17.02 -5.01 -20.84
N ALA A 117 17.87 -5.51 -19.93
CA ALA A 117 18.69 -4.63 -19.09
C ALA A 117 19.62 -3.73 -19.92
N ARG A 118 20.26 -4.28 -20.96
CA ARG A 118 21.08 -3.48 -21.91
C ARG A 118 20.24 -2.48 -22.70
N TRP A 119 19.06 -2.88 -23.14
CA TRP A 119 18.10 -2.00 -23.80
C TRP A 119 17.72 -0.82 -22.90
N LEU A 120 17.39 -1.05 -21.64
CA LEU A 120 17.10 0.01 -20.67
C LEU A 120 18.28 0.96 -20.49
N GLN A 121 19.50 0.43 -20.38
CA GLN A 121 20.71 1.27 -20.26
C GLN A 121 20.93 2.18 -21.49
N LEU A 122 20.61 1.70 -22.69
CA LEU A 122 20.67 2.51 -23.89
C LEU A 122 19.56 3.56 -23.93
N LEU A 123 18.36 3.15 -23.54
CA LEU A 123 17.17 4.02 -23.53
C LEU A 123 17.32 5.18 -22.52
N THR A 124 17.93 4.94 -21.37
CA THR A 124 18.17 5.98 -20.35
C THR A 124 19.10 7.09 -20.80
N LYS A 125 19.87 6.87 -21.88
CA LYS A 125 20.72 7.92 -22.48
C LYS A 125 19.93 8.91 -23.35
N SER A 126 18.70 8.61 -23.72
CA SER A 126 17.85 9.46 -24.55
C SER A 126 16.55 9.82 -23.86
N ARG A 127 16.43 11.06 -23.41
CA ARG A 127 15.20 11.56 -22.78
C ARG A 127 13.98 11.46 -23.72
N ILE A 128 14.18 11.76 -25.01
CA ILE A 128 13.10 11.69 -26.01
C ILE A 128 12.70 10.22 -26.24
N GLY A 129 13.67 9.31 -26.33
CA GLY A 129 13.41 7.88 -26.45
C GLY A 129 12.62 7.33 -25.26
N LEU A 130 12.97 7.73 -24.03
CA LEU A 130 12.25 7.36 -22.84
C LEU A 130 10.79 7.82 -22.87
N ILE A 131 10.54 9.09 -23.22
CA ILE A 131 9.20 9.66 -23.29
C ILE A 131 8.36 8.91 -24.35
N PHE A 132 8.94 8.63 -25.51
CA PHE A 132 8.25 7.91 -26.59
C PHE A 132 7.88 6.48 -26.18
N ILE A 133 8.82 5.72 -25.63
CA ILE A 133 8.58 4.34 -25.20
C ILE A 133 7.60 4.29 -24.01
N ASP A 134 7.68 5.24 -23.07
CA ASP A 134 6.71 5.38 -21.97
C ASP A 134 5.30 5.64 -22.50
N PHE A 135 5.15 6.55 -23.46
CA PHE A 135 3.87 6.82 -24.11
C PHE A 135 3.30 5.57 -24.81
N VAL A 136 4.11 4.88 -25.63
CA VAL A 136 3.70 3.63 -26.30
C VAL A 136 3.32 2.56 -25.30
N SER A 137 4.09 2.42 -24.24
CA SER A 137 3.81 1.44 -23.17
C SER A 137 2.52 1.78 -22.42
N GLY A 138 2.28 3.06 -22.15
CA GLY A 138 1.06 3.56 -21.52
C GLY A 138 -0.18 3.27 -22.37
N VAL A 139 -0.13 3.58 -23.65
CA VAL A 139 -1.20 3.29 -24.62
C VAL A 139 -1.46 1.79 -24.71
N SER A 140 -0.42 0.98 -24.87
CA SER A 140 -0.53 -0.47 -24.93
C SER A 140 -1.14 -1.06 -23.65
N ARG A 141 -0.73 -0.56 -22.48
CA ARG A 141 -1.30 -0.97 -21.20
C ARG A 141 -2.79 -0.62 -21.09
N GLN A 142 -3.16 0.56 -21.55
CA GLN A 142 -4.54 1.04 -21.46
C GLN A 142 -5.49 0.27 -22.39
N PHE A 143 -5.07 -0.03 -23.61
CA PHE A 143 -5.94 -0.66 -24.62
C PHE A 143 -5.81 -2.18 -24.68
N LEU A 144 -4.62 -2.73 -24.45
CA LEU A 144 -4.33 -4.15 -24.59
C LEU A 144 -4.10 -4.86 -23.25
N GLY A 145 -3.99 -4.11 -22.15
CA GLY A 145 -3.73 -4.67 -20.83
C GLY A 145 -2.34 -5.30 -20.68
N LEU A 146 -1.39 -5.00 -21.58
CA LEU A 146 -0.04 -5.56 -21.55
C LEU A 146 1.02 -4.49 -21.82
N ILE A 147 2.23 -4.74 -21.33
CA ILE A 147 3.41 -3.94 -21.62
C ILE A 147 4.18 -4.66 -22.72
N PRO A 148 4.50 -3.98 -23.86
CA PRO A 148 5.29 -4.57 -24.95
C PRO A 148 6.65 -5.08 -24.45
N PRO A 149 7.29 -6.03 -25.15
CA PRO A 149 8.61 -6.56 -24.76
C PRO A 149 9.72 -5.51 -24.62
N ILE A 150 9.61 -4.41 -25.35
CA ILE A 150 10.54 -3.26 -25.31
C ILE A 150 9.98 -2.10 -24.49
N GLY A 151 8.77 -2.25 -23.91
CA GLY A 151 8.08 -1.22 -23.16
C GLY A 151 8.73 -0.97 -21.80
N VAL A 152 8.50 0.22 -21.27
CA VAL A 152 8.89 0.61 -19.92
C VAL A 152 7.65 1.04 -19.13
N VAL A 153 7.70 0.87 -17.84
CA VAL A 153 6.69 1.42 -16.92
C VAL A 153 7.33 2.62 -16.25
N LYS A 154 6.76 3.78 -16.48
CA LYS A 154 7.15 4.95 -15.71
C LYS A 154 6.63 4.79 -14.29
N GLN A 155 7.55 4.61 -13.36
CA GLN A 155 7.27 4.60 -11.93
C GLN A 155 7.31 6.05 -11.44
N SER A 156 6.24 6.79 -11.66
CA SER A 156 6.20 8.19 -11.24
C SER A 156 5.89 8.33 -9.75
N GLU A 157 5.19 7.36 -9.16
CA GLU A 157 4.70 7.44 -7.79
C GLU A 157 4.88 6.12 -7.01
N HIS A 158 4.64 4.96 -7.66
CA HIS A 158 4.77 3.67 -6.99
C HIS A 158 6.14 3.05 -7.28
N ILE A 159 6.94 2.86 -6.24
CA ILE A 159 8.25 2.19 -6.33
C ILE A 159 8.17 0.72 -5.95
N ASN A 160 7.12 0.31 -5.26
CA ASN A 160 6.87 -1.09 -4.90
C ASN A 160 5.55 -1.58 -5.50
N TYR A 161 5.56 -2.84 -5.94
CA TYR A 161 4.38 -3.55 -6.43
C TYR A 161 4.21 -4.83 -5.64
N TYR A 162 3.00 -5.03 -5.11
CA TYR A 162 2.72 -6.14 -4.21
C TYR A 162 1.81 -7.17 -4.87
N SER A 163 2.25 -8.42 -4.86
CA SER A 163 1.33 -9.56 -4.99
C SER A 163 0.82 -9.95 -3.61
N ASP A 164 -0.26 -10.71 -3.57
CA ASP A 164 -0.83 -11.26 -2.33
C ASP A 164 0.25 -11.92 -1.45
N ARG A 165 1.02 -12.84 -2.02
CA ARG A 165 2.12 -13.52 -1.29
C ARG A 165 3.25 -12.58 -0.85
N ALA A 166 3.56 -11.56 -1.65
CA ALA A 166 4.62 -10.62 -1.31
C ALA A 166 4.24 -9.76 -0.12
N LEU A 167 3.00 -9.22 -0.11
CA LEU A 167 2.50 -8.43 1.01
C LEU A 167 2.39 -9.26 2.29
N GLN A 168 1.83 -10.49 2.20
CA GLN A 168 1.76 -11.38 3.34
C GLN A 168 3.14 -11.65 3.95
N ARG A 169 4.14 -12.02 3.13
CA ARG A 169 5.51 -12.26 3.60
C ARG A 169 6.17 -11.03 4.22
N LEU A 170 5.86 -9.86 3.70
CA LEU A 170 6.37 -8.60 4.23
C LEU A 170 5.81 -8.35 5.64
N LEU A 171 4.50 -8.54 5.83
CA LEU A 171 3.84 -8.44 7.13
C LEU A 171 4.37 -9.46 8.12
N GLU A 172 4.54 -10.73 7.73
CA GLU A 172 5.11 -11.79 8.55
C GLU A 172 6.55 -11.45 9.00
N LYS A 173 7.39 -10.94 8.09
CA LYS A 173 8.76 -10.47 8.41
C LYS A 173 8.79 -9.26 9.35
N ALA A 174 7.73 -8.46 9.34
CA ALA A 174 7.58 -7.34 10.26
C ALA A 174 7.03 -7.74 11.64
N GLY A 175 6.70 -9.03 11.86
CA GLY A 175 6.17 -9.53 13.12
C GLY A 175 4.64 -9.51 13.21
N PHE A 176 3.95 -9.49 12.08
CA PHE A 176 2.49 -9.55 12.02
C PHE A 176 2.00 -10.89 11.46
N ARG A 177 0.88 -11.36 11.95
CA ARG A 177 0.14 -12.50 11.40
C ARG A 177 -1.10 -12.01 10.69
N VAL A 178 -1.24 -12.31 9.40
CA VAL A 178 -2.41 -11.96 8.61
C VAL A 178 -3.61 -12.79 9.09
N THR A 179 -4.71 -12.12 9.39
CA THR A 179 -5.96 -12.73 9.87
C THR A 179 -7.06 -12.70 8.82
N SER A 180 -7.04 -11.71 7.94
CA SER A 180 -8.01 -11.58 6.86
C SER A 180 -7.37 -10.94 5.64
N ARG A 181 -7.92 -11.24 4.46
CA ARG A 181 -7.51 -10.62 3.21
C ARG A 181 -8.72 -10.40 2.30
N LYS A 182 -8.70 -9.30 1.57
CA LYS A 182 -9.69 -8.97 0.55
C LYS A 182 -8.98 -8.46 -0.70
N ILE A 183 -9.42 -8.96 -1.83
CA ILE A 183 -9.00 -8.45 -3.13
C ILE A 183 -10.23 -7.82 -3.78
N ASP A 184 -10.20 -6.52 -3.95
CA ASP A 184 -11.19 -5.79 -4.76
C ASP A 184 -10.55 -5.55 -6.12
N SER A 185 -10.89 -6.38 -7.10
CA SER A 185 -10.30 -6.30 -8.43
C SER A 185 -11.37 -6.13 -9.49
N LYS A 186 -11.18 -5.13 -10.34
CA LYS A 186 -11.96 -4.94 -11.57
C LYS A 186 -11.13 -5.46 -12.74
N THR A 187 -11.75 -6.27 -13.60
CA THR A 187 -11.10 -6.74 -14.82
C THR A 187 -11.49 -5.82 -15.96
N LYS A 188 -10.52 -5.12 -16.56
CA LYS A 188 -10.72 -4.44 -17.86
C LYS A 188 -10.51 -5.43 -19.00
N ALA A 189 -11.07 -5.12 -20.17
CA ALA A 189 -10.83 -5.88 -21.39
C ALA A 189 -9.31 -6.14 -21.57
N GLY A 190 -8.92 -7.38 -21.86
CA GLY A 190 -7.51 -7.75 -22.02
C GLY A 190 -6.83 -8.41 -20.82
N SER A 191 -7.56 -8.89 -19.83
CA SER A 191 -7.01 -9.64 -18.66
C SER A 191 -6.13 -8.83 -17.69
N TYR A 192 -6.10 -7.50 -17.80
CA TYR A 192 -5.43 -6.66 -16.83
C TYR A 192 -6.31 -6.50 -15.59
N ARG A 193 -5.79 -6.89 -14.43
CA ARG A 193 -6.46 -6.70 -13.14
C ARG A 193 -5.88 -5.46 -12.48
N PHE A 194 -6.76 -4.54 -12.13
CA PHE A 194 -6.43 -3.42 -11.26
C PHE A 194 -7.46 -3.41 -10.13
N GLY A 195 -7.06 -2.83 -9.02
CA GLY A 195 -7.89 -2.80 -7.82
C GLY A 195 -7.03 -2.60 -6.60
N THR A 196 -7.52 -3.06 -5.47
CA THR A 196 -6.81 -3.00 -4.20
C THR A 196 -6.70 -4.38 -3.55
N LEU A 197 -5.61 -4.57 -2.82
CA LEU A 197 -5.36 -5.71 -1.96
C LEU A 197 -5.32 -5.22 -0.52
N GLY A 198 -6.34 -5.56 0.24
CA GLY A 198 -6.43 -5.26 1.68
C GLY A 198 -6.09 -6.48 2.52
N MET A 199 -5.28 -6.30 3.57
CA MET A 199 -4.98 -7.32 4.57
C MET A 199 -5.17 -6.76 5.98
N THR A 200 -5.82 -7.57 6.83
CA THR A 200 -5.87 -7.32 8.27
C THR A 200 -4.87 -8.24 8.95
N ALA A 201 -4.10 -7.70 9.88
CA ALA A 201 -3.09 -8.44 10.60
C ALA A 201 -3.06 -8.07 12.07
N VAL A 202 -2.57 -8.98 12.90
CA VAL A 202 -2.36 -8.78 14.35
C VAL A 202 -0.90 -9.00 14.66
N LYS A 203 -0.41 -8.31 15.70
CA LYS A 203 0.96 -8.48 16.16
C LYS A 203 1.15 -9.91 16.70
N VAL A 204 2.27 -10.54 16.34
CA VAL A 204 2.66 -11.81 16.95
C VAL A 204 3.30 -11.51 18.30
N SER A 205 2.72 -12.02 19.36
CA SER A 205 3.34 -11.96 20.71
C SER A 205 4.65 -12.72 20.66
N ALA A 206 5.71 -12.10 21.16
CA ALA A 206 7.02 -12.74 21.30
C ALA A 206 6.98 -13.82 22.37
#